data_1c198751f79cc746bc182f4cc41e91e9
#
_entry.id   1c198751f79cc746bc182f4cc41e91e9
#
_cell.length_a   1.000
_cell.length_b   1.000
_cell.length_c   1.000
_cell.angle_alpha   90.00
_cell.angle_beta   90.00
_cell.angle_gamma   90.00
#
_symmetry.space_group_name_H-M   'P 1'
#
loop_
_entity.id
_entity.type
_entity.pdbx_description
1 polymer ?
#
loop_
_entity_poly.entity_id
_entity_poly.type
_entity_poly.pdbx_seq_one_letter_code
_entity_poly.pdbx_strand_id
1 'polypeptide(L)'
;MTDAKRQNPLLVGEYGTPHNTAPFDQITLADYEEAIMEGMRQEEAAIKEITENPEEPTFENTILPPTDELLNRATTIFFNLLSCCTSDDADRLAEKLSPLLTEHSNKILLNKKLFERIRHVKEHATGLTPEEQKVLDNAFDGFQRGGACLGDEDKEKLTRLRVELSGLTLQFSQNCLKETNAYSLHVTDEAQLAGLPDTAIEAAALAASQKKLAGWLFTLHQPSYGPFMTYADNRELRRQIYTAKNTICCQGGEHDNRQIVSRIVNLKREIAQLLGNDTYADYVLKRRMAENTANVYALIDELMEAYMPHAREEVADVEALAKRLEGDDFKFEPWDYSYYGQKLKKERFDLDSEMLRPYFRLENVKEGIFGLATRLYGITFHRCEDIPVYHPDVEAYEVRDEDGSYLAVLYADFYPRENKQSGAWMTSYAEQ
;
A
#
# COMPACT_ATOMS: atom_id res chain seq x y z
N MET A 1 -30.88 -34.47 -6.72
CA MET A 1 -29.50 -34.12 -7.01
C MET A 1 -29.00 -33.38 -5.78
N THR A 2 -28.18 -34.01 -4.98
CA THR A 2 -27.54 -33.41 -3.83
C THR A 2 -26.62 -32.32 -4.37
N ASP A 3 -26.89 -31.04 -4.04
CA ASP A 3 -25.97 -29.93 -4.29
C ASP A 3 -24.64 -30.31 -3.64
N ALA A 4 -23.66 -30.68 -4.44
CA ALA A 4 -22.29 -30.82 -3.97
C ALA A 4 -21.90 -29.40 -3.47
N LYS A 5 -21.72 -29.28 -2.15
CA LYS A 5 -21.32 -28.03 -1.53
C LYS A 5 -20.05 -27.55 -2.26
N ARG A 6 -20.07 -26.37 -2.88
CA ARG A 6 -18.90 -25.79 -3.55
C ARG A 6 -17.72 -25.81 -2.56
N GLN A 7 -16.61 -26.38 -2.97
CA GLN A 7 -15.40 -26.39 -2.15
C GLN A 7 -14.75 -25.00 -2.20
N ASN A 8 -14.35 -24.49 -1.05
CA ASN A 8 -13.61 -23.23 -0.96
C ASN A 8 -12.21 -23.40 -1.58
N PRO A 9 -11.88 -22.66 -2.65
CA PRO A 9 -10.61 -22.83 -3.34
C PRO A 9 -9.41 -22.43 -2.48
N LEU A 10 -9.57 -21.58 -1.47
CA LEU A 10 -8.47 -21.19 -0.57
C LEU A 10 -8.07 -22.30 0.43
N LEU A 11 -8.96 -23.26 0.69
CA LEU A 11 -8.69 -24.37 1.62
C LEU A 11 -7.91 -25.54 0.98
N VAL A 12 -7.66 -25.49 -0.33
CA VAL A 12 -6.87 -26.51 -1.02
C VAL A 12 -5.37 -26.17 -0.98
N GLY A 13 -4.50 -27.17 -0.97
CA GLY A 13 -3.05 -26.99 -1.01
C GLY A 13 -2.54 -26.50 -2.36
N GLU A 14 -3.19 -26.99 -3.45
CA GLU A 14 -2.88 -26.63 -4.83
C GLU A 14 -4.14 -26.15 -5.54
N TYR A 15 -4.06 -25.01 -6.23
CA TYR A 15 -5.21 -24.40 -6.91
C TYR A 15 -5.54 -25.06 -8.26
N GLY A 16 -4.58 -25.78 -8.84
CA GLY A 16 -4.73 -26.36 -10.18
C GLY A 16 -4.67 -25.34 -11.33
N THR A 17 -4.29 -24.11 -11.04
CA THR A 17 -4.02 -23.04 -12.00
C THR A 17 -2.56 -23.10 -12.49
N PRO A 18 -2.22 -22.46 -13.61
CA PRO A 18 -0.82 -22.37 -14.03
C PRO A 18 0.05 -21.78 -12.90
N HIS A 19 1.18 -22.42 -12.62
CA HIS A 19 2.11 -22.04 -11.54
C HIS A 19 1.50 -21.93 -10.14
N ASN A 20 0.38 -22.62 -9.92
CA ASN A 20 -0.37 -22.56 -8.65
C ASN A 20 -0.78 -21.14 -8.22
N THR A 21 -1.02 -20.25 -9.19
CA THR A 21 -1.48 -18.89 -8.95
C THR A 21 -2.88 -18.85 -8.32
N ALA A 22 -3.18 -17.80 -7.56
CA ALA A 22 -4.49 -17.67 -6.91
C ALA A 22 -5.63 -17.69 -7.94
N PRO A 23 -6.67 -18.51 -7.76
CA PRO A 23 -7.81 -18.63 -8.68
C PRO A 23 -8.80 -17.47 -8.45
N PHE A 24 -8.39 -16.25 -8.80
CA PHE A 24 -9.13 -15.02 -8.53
C PHE A 24 -10.58 -15.03 -9.04
N ASP A 25 -10.84 -15.74 -10.13
CA ASP A 25 -12.15 -15.91 -10.76
C ASP A 25 -13.08 -16.85 -9.99
N GLN A 26 -12.55 -17.63 -9.05
CA GLN A 26 -13.29 -18.62 -8.27
C GLN A 26 -13.47 -18.24 -6.80
N ILE A 27 -12.72 -17.27 -6.28
CA ILE A 27 -12.75 -16.89 -4.87
C ILE A 27 -13.89 -15.89 -4.62
N THR A 28 -14.65 -16.11 -3.57
CA THR A 28 -15.69 -15.19 -3.09
C THR A 28 -15.33 -14.62 -1.72
N LEU A 29 -16.00 -13.54 -1.29
CA LEU A 29 -15.77 -12.95 0.03
C LEU A 29 -16.01 -13.94 1.18
N ALA A 30 -16.97 -14.84 1.05
CA ALA A 30 -17.24 -15.89 2.03
C ALA A 30 -16.06 -16.88 2.16
N ASP A 31 -15.37 -17.15 1.06
CA ASP A 31 -14.20 -18.04 1.06
C ASP A 31 -13.04 -17.46 1.86
N TYR A 32 -12.83 -16.13 1.81
CA TYR A 32 -11.80 -15.47 2.62
C TYR A 32 -12.10 -15.58 4.11
N GLU A 33 -13.35 -15.33 4.53
CA GLU A 33 -13.73 -15.45 5.94
C GLU A 33 -13.49 -16.88 6.45
N GLU A 34 -13.98 -17.89 5.71
CA GLU A 34 -13.82 -19.30 6.08
C GLU A 34 -12.33 -19.68 6.15
N ALA A 35 -11.53 -19.33 5.14
CA ALA A 35 -10.12 -19.69 5.09
C ALA A 35 -9.29 -19.00 6.17
N ILE A 36 -9.56 -17.72 6.46
CA ILE A 36 -8.86 -16.97 7.52
C ILE A 36 -9.19 -17.57 8.91
N MET A 37 -10.47 -17.85 9.17
CA MET A 37 -10.86 -18.48 10.43
C MET A 37 -10.26 -19.88 10.61
N GLU A 38 -10.23 -20.67 9.55
CA GLU A 38 -9.60 -21.99 9.57
C GLU A 38 -8.09 -21.89 9.69
N GLY A 39 -7.44 -20.92 9.01
CA GLY A 39 -6.01 -20.66 9.13
C GLY A 39 -5.60 -20.28 10.56
N MET A 40 -6.35 -19.40 11.22
CA MET A 40 -6.12 -19.08 12.63
C MET A 40 -6.25 -20.33 13.54
N ARG A 41 -7.23 -21.19 13.28
CA ARG A 41 -7.42 -22.44 14.03
C ARG A 41 -6.24 -23.41 13.83
N GLN A 42 -5.74 -23.52 12.59
CA GLN A 42 -4.59 -24.39 12.29
C GLN A 42 -3.32 -23.87 12.94
N GLU A 43 -3.06 -22.55 12.87
CA GLU A 43 -1.93 -21.93 13.53
C GLU A 43 -1.97 -22.12 15.06
N GLU A 44 -3.14 -21.93 15.70
CA GLU A 44 -3.29 -22.21 17.13
C GLU A 44 -2.98 -23.67 17.48
N ALA A 45 -3.40 -24.63 16.65
CA ALA A 45 -3.12 -26.03 16.86
C ALA A 45 -1.61 -26.33 16.73
N ALA A 46 -0.97 -25.80 15.71
CA ALA A 46 0.48 -25.95 15.51
C ALA A 46 1.30 -25.32 16.65
N ILE A 47 0.93 -24.12 17.08
CA ILE A 47 1.57 -23.47 18.25
C ILE A 47 1.36 -24.30 19.53
N LYS A 48 0.20 -24.92 19.69
CA LYS A 48 -0.06 -25.82 20.81
C LYS A 48 0.83 -27.05 20.77
N GLU A 49 1.00 -27.68 19.60
CA GLU A 49 1.90 -28.83 19.44
C GLU A 49 3.34 -28.46 19.82
N ILE A 50 3.83 -27.29 19.35
CA ILE A 50 5.15 -26.80 19.72
C ILE A 50 5.26 -26.59 21.24
N THR A 51 4.29 -25.92 21.85
CA THR A 51 4.36 -25.54 23.26
C THR A 51 4.13 -26.70 24.23
N GLU A 52 3.47 -27.76 23.78
CA GLU A 52 3.21 -29.00 24.55
C GLU A 52 4.22 -30.12 24.24
N ASN A 53 5.14 -29.92 23.32
CA ASN A 53 6.18 -30.89 22.98
C ASN A 53 7.07 -31.14 24.20
N PRO A 54 7.14 -32.41 24.72
CA PRO A 54 7.92 -32.76 25.91
C PRO A 54 9.44 -32.79 25.64
N GLU A 55 9.86 -32.76 24.38
CA GLU A 55 11.27 -32.80 24.04
C GLU A 55 11.95 -31.44 24.31
N GLU A 56 13.27 -31.49 24.50
CA GLU A 56 14.06 -30.28 24.65
C GLU A 56 13.89 -29.37 23.43
N PRO A 57 13.70 -28.06 23.62
CA PRO A 57 13.56 -27.14 22.49
C PRO A 57 14.80 -27.08 21.62
N THR A 58 14.62 -27.35 20.33
CA THR A 58 15.65 -27.22 19.30
C THR A 58 15.18 -26.27 18.20
N PHE A 59 16.09 -25.88 17.30
CA PHE A 59 15.74 -25.09 16.13
C PHE A 59 14.67 -25.79 15.27
N GLU A 60 14.83 -27.10 15.06
CA GLU A 60 13.97 -27.92 14.20
C GLU A 60 12.56 -28.10 14.80
N ASN A 61 12.43 -28.28 16.13
CA ASN A 61 11.13 -28.53 16.75
C ASN A 61 10.41 -27.30 17.32
N THR A 62 11.05 -26.11 17.21
CA THR A 62 10.50 -24.88 17.79
C THR A 62 10.44 -23.73 16.78
N ILE A 63 11.40 -23.60 15.88
CA ILE A 63 11.52 -22.46 14.95
C ILE A 63 11.07 -22.84 13.54
N LEU A 64 11.47 -24.02 13.04
CA LEU A 64 11.19 -24.46 11.67
C LEU A 64 9.74 -24.89 11.38
N PRO A 65 8.95 -25.42 12.32
CA PRO A 65 7.62 -25.91 11.98
C PRO A 65 6.76 -24.80 11.36
N PRO A 66 6.20 -25.00 10.17
CA PRO A 66 5.29 -24.02 9.57
C PRO A 66 4.00 -23.96 10.40
N THR A 67 3.56 -22.74 10.72
CA THR A 67 2.41 -22.56 11.60
C THR A 67 1.25 -21.84 10.93
N ASP A 68 1.51 -20.99 9.95
CA ASP A 68 0.58 -19.98 9.43
C ASP A 68 0.35 -20.02 7.92
N GLU A 69 0.72 -21.09 7.21
CA GLU A 69 0.66 -21.15 5.74
C GLU A 69 -0.69 -20.78 5.14
N LEU A 70 -1.79 -21.37 5.63
CA LEU A 70 -3.14 -21.05 5.15
C LEU A 70 -3.54 -19.62 5.52
N LEU A 71 -3.26 -19.21 6.75
CA LEU A 71 -3.59 -17.88 7.23
C LEU A 71 -2.87 -16.80 6.44
N ASN A 72 -1.55 -16.95 6.26
CA ASN A 72 -0.71 -16.02 5.51
C ASN A 72 -1.19 -15.92 4.05
N ARG A 73 -1.42 -17.06 3.37
CA ARG A 73 -1.91 -17.10 2.00
C ARG A 73 -3.26 -16.40 1.84
N ALA A 74 -4.24 -16.71 2.70
CA ALA A 74 -5.58 -16.13 2.62
C ALA A 74 -5.59 -14.63 2.94
N THR A 75 -4.86 -14.20 3.96
CA THR A 75 -4.75 -12.78 4.34
C THR A 75 -3.99 -11.96 3.30
N THR A 76 -2.89 -12.49 2.76
CA THR A 76 -2.12 -11.82 1.72
C THR A 76 -2.98 -11.54 0.49
N ILE A 77 -3.72 -12.53 -0.02
CA ILE A 77 -4.60 -12.35 -1.17
C ILE A 77 -5.70 -11.32 -0.83
N PHE A 78 -6.38 -11.49 0.30
CA PHE A 78 -7.51 -10.63 0.67
C PHE A 78 -7.10 -9.14 0.83
N PHE A 79 -6.06 -8.83 1.60
CA PHE A 79 -5.66 -7.45 1.85
C PHE A 79 -5.00 -6.78 0.66
N ASN A 80 -4.34 -7.55 -0.23
CA ASN A 80 -3.87 -7.02 -1.50
C ASN A 80 -5.04 -6.62 -2.40
N LEU A 81 -6.06 -7.48 -2.52
CA LEU A 81 -7.27 -7.17 -3.29
C LEU A 81 -8.07 -6.02 -2.67
N LEU A 82 -8.11 -5.89 -1.35
CA LEU A 82 -8.73 -4.75 -0.67
C LEU A 82 -8.10 -3.40 -1.11
N SER A 83 -6.82 -3.40 -1.47
CA SER A 83 -6.13 -2.19 -1.95
C SER A 83 -6.37 -1.88 -3.42
N CYS A 84 -6.58 -2.89 -4.27
CA CYS A 84 -6.65 -2.72 -5.72
C CYS A 84 -8.01 -3.02 -6.36
N CYS A 85 -8.93 -3.67 -5.63
CA CYS A 85 -10.25 -4.06 -6.13
C CYS A 85 -11.28 -4.21 -5.00
N THR A 86 -11.41 -3.16 -4.14
CA THR A 86 -12.31 -3.21 -2.98
C THR A 86 -13.79 -3.07 -3.37
N SER A 87 -14.66 -3.34 -2.40
CA SER A 87 -16.10 -3.09 -2.45
C SER A 87 -16.61 -2.84 -1.03
N ASP A 88 -17.83 -2.28 -0.89
CA ASP A 88 -18.43 -2.07 0.44
C ASP A 88 -18.54 -3.37 1.25
N ASP A 89 -18.77 -4.52 0.59
CA ASP A 89 -18.81 -5.82 1.25
C ASP A 89 -17.41 -6.28 1.69
N ALA A 90 -16.38 -6.06 0.86
CA ALA A 90 -14.99 -6.34 1.21
C ALA A 90 -14.51 -5.45 2.36
N ASP A 91 -14.87 -4.17 2.35
CA ASP A 91 -14.55 -3.23 3.42
C ASP A 91 -15.17 -3.69 4.75
N ARG A 92 -16.46 -4.09 4.75
CA ARG A 92 -17.14 -4.65 5.94
C ARG A 92 -16.50 -5.93 6.44
N LEU A 93 -16.07 -6.79 5.53
CA LEU A 93 -15.35 -8.01 5.90
C LEU A 93 -13.99 -7.67 6.52
N ALA A 94 -13.26 -6.72 5.98
CA ALA A 94 -11.98 -6.25 6.55
C ALA A 94 -12.17 -5.66 7.95
N GLU A 95 -13.21 -4.86 8.17
CA GLU A 95 -13.57 -4.31 9.49
C GLU A 95 -13.85 -5.42 10.53
N LYS A 96 -14.46 -6.51 10.09
CA LYS A 96 -14.72 -7.70 10.94
C LYS A 96 -13.45 -8.48 11.23
N LEU A 97 -12.62 -8.73 10.21
CA LEU A 97 -11.45 -9.60 10.31
C LEU A 97 -10.24 -8.94 10.96
N SER A 98 -10.01 -7.64 10.75
CA SER A 98 -8.82 -6.93 11.24
C SER A 98 -8.64 -7.01 12.76
N PRO A 99 -9.66 -6.78 13.62
CA PRO A 99 -9.51 -6.97 15.05
C PRO A 99 -9.24 -8.43 15.43
N LEU A 100 -9.91 -9.41 14.78
CA LEU A 100 -9.71 -10.84 15.06
C LEU A 100 -8.28 -11.28 14.73
N LEU A 101 -7.75 -10.85 13.59
CA LEU A 101 -6.37 -11.12 13.19
C LEU A 101 -5.36 -10.47 14.15
N THR A 102 -5.66 -9.25 14.63
CA THR A 102 -4.81 -8.56 15.59
C THR A 102 -4.81 -9.27 16.95
N GLU A 103 -5.98 -9.69 17.43
CA GLU A 103 -6.09 -10.49 18.67
C GLU A 103 -5.37 -11.81 18.54
N HIS A 104 -5.54 -12.52 17.43
CA HIS A 104 -4.88 -13.77 17.12
C HIS A 104 -3.35 -13.62 17.12
N SER A 105 -2.82 -12.65 16.38
CA SER A 105 -1.38 -12.36 16.35
C SER A 105 -0.84 -12.02 17.75
N ASN A 106 -1.58 -11.23 18.53
CA ASN A 106 -1.19 -10.94 19.91
C ASN A 106 -1.19 -12.18 20.79
N LYS A 107 -2.17 -13.09 20.64
CA LYS A 107 -2.23 -14.36 21.39
C LYS A 107 -0.95 -15.19 21.18
N ILE A 108 -0.41 -15.19 19.96
CA ILE A 108 0.83 -15.90 19.63
C ILE A 108 2.05 -15.15 20.16
N LEU A 109 2.21 -13.86 19.80
CA LEU A 109 3.37 -13.05 20.19
C LEU A 109 3.52 -12.87 21.71
N LEU A 110 2.43 -12.94 22.46
CA LEU A 110 2.42 -12.83 23.92
C LEU A 110 2.41 -14.19 24.63
N ASN A 111 2.50 -15.31 23.88
CA ASN A 111 2.52 -16.65 24.44
C ASN A 111 3.83 -16.92 25.19
N LYS A 112 3.73 -16.99 26.51
CA LYS A 112 4.88 -17.17 27.38
C LYS A 112 5.59 -18.52 27.17
N LYS A 113 4.85 -19.62 26.98
CA LYS A 113 5.45 -20.95 26.77
C LYS A 113 6.23 -20.99 25.43
N LEU A 114 5.67 -20.43 24.37
CA LEU A 114 6.35 -20.37 23.08
C LEU A 114 7.62 -19.53 23.19
N PHE A 115 7.54 -18.37 23.83
CA PHE A 115 8.71 -17.50 24.01
C PHE A 115 9.80 -18.16 24.88
N GLU A 116 9.42 -18.92 25.92
CA GLU A 116 10.39 -19.67 26.73
C GLU A 116 11.13 -20.74 25.91
N ARG A 117 10.43 -21.44 24.99
CA ARG A 117 11.07 -22.39 24.07
C ARG A 117 12.02 -21.69 23.09
N ILE A 118 11.57 -20.58 22.46
CA ILE A 118 12.42 -19.79 21.55
C ILE A 118 13.67 -19.27 22.28
N ARG A 119 13.51 -18.78 23.52
CA ARG A 119 14.63 -18.33 24.35
C ARG A 119 15.59 -19.45 24.65
N HIS A 120 15.09 -20.65 24.99
CA HIS A 120 15.94 -21.82 25.21
C HIS A 120 16.78 -22.15 23.99
N VAL A 121 16.16 -22.19 22.80
CA VAL A 121 16.90 -22.40 21.53
C VAL A 121 17.95 -21.32 21.32
N LYS A 122 17.60 -20.04 21.56
CA LYS A 122 18.54 -18.90 21.42
C LYS A 122 19.77 -19.02 22.33
N GLU A 123 19.60 -19.56 23.54
CA GLU A 123 20.65 -19.68 24.54
C GLU A 123 21.52 -20.94 24.35
N HIS A 124 21.00 -22.00 23.72
CA HIS A 124 21.64 -23.33 23.72
C HIS A 124 21.93 -23.88 22.33
N ALA A 125 21.33 -23.35 21.25
CA ALA A 125 21.57 -23.87 19.91
C ALA A 125 23.03 -23.65 19.49
N THR A 126 23.62 -24.68 18.87
CA THR A 126 24.98 -24.65 18.33
C THR A 126 25.00 -25.26 16.93
N GLY A 127 25.93 -24.81 16.08
CA GLY A 127 26.11 -25.37 14.73
C GLY A 127 25.10 -24.89 13.69
N LEU A 128 24.31 -23.86 14.00
CA LEU A 128 23.40 -23.22 13.03
C LEU A 128 24.18 -22.56 11.91
N THR A 129 23.64 -22.60 10.71
CA THR A 129 24.12 -21.78 9.59
C THR A 129 23.86 -20.29 9.85
N PRO A 130 24.49 -19.35 9.12
CA PRO A 130 24.22 -17.93 9.27
C PRO A 130 22.74 -17.58 9.03
N GLU A 131 22.08 -18.26 8.08
CA GLU A 131 20.65 -18.09 7.78
C GLU A 131 19.77 -18.55 8.93
N GLU A 132 19.99 -19.76 9.44
CA GLU A 132 19.26 -20.31 10.60
C GLU A 132 19.46 -19.45 11.84
N GLN A 133 20.67 -18.98 12.07
CA GLN A 133 20.94 -18.05 13.18
C GLN A 133 20.15 -16.76 13.00
N LYS A 134 20.07 -16.24 11.76
CA LYS A 134 19.31 -15.02 11.46
C LYS A 134 17.80 -15.23 11.67
N VAL A 135 17.25 -16.37 11.28
CA VAL A 135 15.85 -16.72 11.51
C VAL A 135 15.56 -16.78 13.01
N LEU A 136 16.41 -17.46 13.79
CA LEU A 136 16.31 -17.54 15.25
C LEU A 136 16.38 -16.15 15.90
N ASP A 137 17.33 -15.31 15.48
CA ASP A 137 17.48 -13.94 15.99
C ASP A 137 16.23 -13.10 15.71
N ASN A 138 15.69 -13.20 14.51
CA ASN A 138 14.47 -12.49 14.12
C ASN A 138 13.26 -12.96 14.93
N ALA A 139 13.11 -14.27 15.15
CA ALA A 139 12.04 -14.83 15.96
C ALA A 139 12.13 -14.34 17.42
N PHE A 140 13.30 -14.51 18.05
CA PHE A 140 13.53 -14.06 19.42
C PHE A 140 13.26 -12.56 19.61
N ASP A 141 13.86 -11.73 18.75
CA ASP A 141 13.65 -10.28 18.76
C ASP A 141 12.19 -9.91 18.51
N GLY A 142 11.51 -10.61 17.62
CA GLY A 142 10.10 -10.40 17.31
C GLY A 142 9.23 -10.58 18.55
N PHE A 143 9.40 -11.67 19.27
CA PHE A 143 8.68 -11.94 20.52
C PHE A 143 9.05 -10.98 21.64
N GLN A 144 10.33 -10.72 21.87
CA GLN A 144 10.80 -9.81 22.90
C GLN A 144 10.24 -8.39 22.71
N ARG A 145 10.38 -7.87 21.50
CA ARG A 145 9.86 -6.54 21.12
C ARG A 145 8.33 -6.53 20.99
N GLY A 146 7.74 -7.68 20.69
CA GLY A 146 6.30 -7.88 20.63
C GLY A 146 5.62 -7.80 21.97
N GLY A 147 6.38 -7.85 23.10
CA GLY A 147 5.85 -7.73 24.45
C GLY A 147 5.76 -9.06 25.20
N ALA A 148 6.40 -10.14 24.72
CA ALA A 148 6.38 -11.44 25.38
C ALA A 148 6.87 -11.39 26.84
N CYS A 149 7.78 -10.46 27.16
CA CYS A 149 8.33 -10.26 28.50
C CYS A 149 7.44 -9.43 29.46
N LEU A 150 6.34 -8.85 28.97
CA LEU A 150 5.43 -8.04 29.79
C LEU A 150 4.67 -8.92 30.80
N GLY A 151 4.23 -8.29 31.90
CA GLY A 151 3.26 -8.89 32.82
C GLY A 151 1.88 -9.04 32.20
N ASP A 152 1.03 -9.85 32.78
CA ASP A 152 -0.28 -10.21 32.20
C ASP A 152 -1.19 -8.98 32.00
N GLU A 153 -1.23 -8.05 32.95
CA GLU A 153 -2.01 -6.80 32.85
C GLU A 153 -1.54 -5.93 31.68
N ASP A 154 -0.21 -5.79 31.51
CA ASP A 154 0.36 -5.00 30.40
C ASP A 154 0.16 -5.70 29.04
N LYS A 155 0.15 -7.04 29.01
CA LYS A 155 -0.18 -7.81 27.80
C LYS A 155 -1.62 -7.58 27.36
N GLU A 156 -2.57 -7.59 28.30
CA GLU A 156 -3.97 -7.27 28.01
C GLU A 156 -4.14 -5.84 27.52
N LYS A 157 -3.44 -4.89 28.15
CA LYS A 157 -3.44 -3.49 27.73
C LYS A 157 -2.87 -3.34 26.32
N LEU A 158 -1.73 -3.97 26.03
CA LEU A 158 -1.10 -3.95 24.71
C LEU A 158 -2.02 -4.51 23.63
N THR A 159 -2.71 -5.60 23.90
CA THR A 159 -3.68 -6.21 22.99
C THR A 159 -4.80 -5.23 22.67
N ARG A 160 -5.42 -4.59 23.66
CA ARG A 160 -6.48 -3.59 23.46
C ARG A 160 -5.99 -2.41 22.59
N LEU A 161 -4.79 -1.89 22.88
CA LEU A 161 -4.22 -0.77 22.13
C LEU A 161 -3.95 -1.14 20.66
N ARG A 162 -3.46 -2.34 20.39
CA ARG A 162 -3.20 -2.82 19.02
C ARG A 162 -4.48 -3.07 18.24
N VAL A 163 -5.50 -3.65 18.87
CA VAL A 163 -6.82 -3.86 18.24
C VAL A 163 -7.45 -2.52 17.87
N GLU A 164 -7.44 -1.54 18.78
CA GLU A 164 -7.93 -0.19 18.48
C GLU A 164 -7.13 0.45 17.33
N LEU A 165 -5.81 0.34 17.36
CA LEU A 165 -4.94 0.89 16.33
C LEU A 165 -5.21 0.28 14.96
N SER A 166 -5.37 -1.04 14.85
CA SER A 166 -5.64 -1.71 13.56
C SER A 166 -6.97 -1.24 12.96
N GLY A 167 -8.03 -1.16 13.77
CA GLY A 167 -9.34 -0.67 13.32
C GLY A 167 -9.29 0.78 12.82
N LEU A 168 -8.63 1.68 13.57
CA LEU A 168 -8.50 3.08 13.17
C LEU A 168 -7.62 3.27 11.92
N THR A 169 -6.59 2.45 11.75
CA THR A 169 -5.74 2.50 10.55
C THR A 169 -6.52 2.06 9.31
N LEU A 170 -7.33 1.01 9.42
CA LEU A 170 -8.22 0.58 8.34
C LEU A 170 -9.24 1.67 8.00
N GLN A 171 -9.93 2.21 9.01
CA GLN A 171 -10.92 3.28 8.84
C GLN A 171 -10.30 4.53 8.18
N PHE A 172 -9.09 4.92 8.58
CA PHE A 172 -8.36 6.02 7.95
C PHE A 172 -8.22 5.83 6.45
N SER A 173 -7.77 4.64 6.02
CA SER A 173 -7.56 4.34 4.60
C SER A 173 -8.87 4.30 3.81
N GLN A 174 -9.91 3.67 4.36
CA GLN A 174 -11.24 3.62 3.74
C GLN A 174 -11.83 5.03 3.57
N ASN A 175 -11.73 5.89 4.60
CA ASN A 175 -12.19 7.27 4.53
C ASN A 175 -11.49 8.05 3.41
N CYS A 176 -10.16 7.89 3.27
CA CYS A 176 -9.41 8.55 2.21
C CYS A 176 -9.88 8.14 0.81
N LEU A 177 -10.14 6.87 0.58
CA LEU A 177 -10.65 6.39 -0.70
C LEU A 177 -12.07 6.91 -0.98
N LYS A 178 -12.98 6.80 0.01
CA LYS A 178 -14.36 7.25 -0.10
C LYS A 178 -14.45 8.75 -0.38
N GLU A 179 -13.71 9.57 0.36
CA GLU A 179 -13.68 11.02 0.17
C GLU A 179 -13.08 11.42 -1.17
N THR A 180 -12.02 10.72 -1.62
CA THR A 180 -11.42 10.93 -2.95
C THR A 180 -12.44 10.68 -4.05
N ASN A 181 -13.24 9.62 -3.93
CA ASN A 181 -14.25 9.23 -4.92
C ASN A 181 -15.52 10.09 -4.85
N ALA A 182 -15.83 10.65 -3.69
CA ALA A 182 -17.01 11.50 -3.50
C ALA A 182 -16.85 12.86 -4.20
N TYR A 183 -15.62 13.37 -4.36
CA TYR A 183 -15.39 14.66 -5.00
C TYR A 183 -15.39 14.55 -6.52
N SER A 184 -16.08 15.50 -7.16
CA SER A 184 -15.95 15.75 -8.59
C SER A 184 -16.19 17.22 -8.91
N LEU A 185 -15.38 17.78 -9.81
CA LEU A 185 -15.57 19.11 -10.38
C LEU A 185 -16.30 18.93 -11.70
N HIS A 186 -17.59 19.29 -11.73
CA HIS A 186 -18.42 19.22 -12.94
C HIS A 186 -18.40 20.55 -13.69
N VAL A 187 -17.92 20.54 -14.91
CA VAL A 187 -17.82 21.69 -15.81
C VAL A 187 -18.81 21.50 -16.96
N THR A 188 -19.63 22.52 -17.26
CA THR A 188 -20.62 22.49 -18.33
C THR A 188 -20.40 23.57 -19.38
N ASP A 189 -19.54 24.55 -19.09
CA ASP A 189 -19.16 25.62 -20.00
C ASP A 189 -17.79 25.33 -20.62
N GLU A 190 -17.77 25.11 -21.93
CA GLU A 190 -16.56 24.81 -22.70
C GLU A 190 -15.46 25.88 -22.56
N ALA A 191 -15.84 27.15 -22.37
CA ALA A 191 -14.88 28.23 -22.18
C ALA A 191 -14.00 28.04 -20.92
N GLN A 192 -14.48 27.29 -19.93
CA GLN A 192 -13.73 26.98 -18.70
C GLN A 192 -12.66 25.90 -18.88
N LEU A 193 -12.63 25.23 -20.05
CA LEU A 193 -11.64 24.19 -20.39
C LEU A 193 -10.38 24.78 -21.04
N ALA A 194 -10.34 26.08 -21.24
CA ALA A 194 -9.20 26.74 -21.89
C ALA A 194 -7.87 26.32 -21.26
N GLY A 195 -6.88 26.06 -22.13
CA GLY A 195 -5.54 25.61 -21.74
C GLY A 195 -5.39 24.09 -21.55
N LEU A 196 -6.47 23.35 -21.30
CA LEU A 196 -6.40 21.89 -21.11
C LEU A 196 -6.04 21.15 -22.40
N PRO A 197 -5.21 20.09 -22.36
CA PRO A 197 -4.97 19.21 -23.50
C PRO A 197 -6.23 18.46 -23.93
N ASP A 198 -6.38 18.19 -25.22
CA ASP A 198 -7.53 17.44 -25.77
C ASP A 198 -7.73 16.10 -25.06
N THR A 199 -6.65 15.38 -24.76
CA THR A 199 -6.69 14.10 -24.06
C THR A 199 -7.29 14.20 -22.64
N ALA A 200 -7.06 15.31 -21.93
CA ALA A 200 -7.66 15.55 -20.62
C ALA A 200 -9.15 15.90 -20.73
N ILE A 201 -9.51 16.66 -21.78
CA ILE A 201 -10.90 17.01 -22.08
C ILE A 201 -11.71 15.76 -22.46
N GLU A 202 -11.17 14.91 -23.35
CA GLU A 202 -11.80 13.65 -23.75
C GLU A 202 -12.00 12.70 -22.54
N ALA A 203 -10.99 12.56 -21.70
CA ALA A 203 -11.08 11.75 -20.47
C ALA A 203 -12.16 12.28 -19.50
N ALA A 204 -12.24 13.60 -19.34
CA ALA A 204 -13.26 14.23 -18.50
C ALA A 204 -14.67 14.10 -19.09
N ALA A 205 -14.84 14.18 -20.41
CA ALA A 205 -16.10 13.93 -21.10
C ALA A 205 -16.56 12.47 -20.92
N LEU A 206 -15.64 11.52 -21.04
CA LEU A 206 -15.92 10.11 -20.81
C LEU A 206 -16.38 9.87 -19.35
N ALA A 207 -15.68 10.46 -18.38
CA ALA A 207 -16.04 10.36 -16.96
C ALA A 207 -17.44 10.94 -16.68
N ALA A 208 -17.79 12.08 -17.28
CA ALA A 208 -19.13 12.66 -17.17
C ALA A 208 -20.19 11.72 -17.79
N SER A 209 -19.92 11.18 -18.98
CA SER A 209 -20.82 10.26 -19.70
C SER A 209 -21.09 8.97 -18.87
N GLN A 210 -20.08 8.40 -18.24
CA GLN A 210 -20.23 7.23 -17.37
C GLN A 210 -21.17 7.52 -16.19
N LYS A 211 -21.15 8.75 -15.68
CA LYS A 211 -22.09 9.20 -14.62
C LYS A 211 -23.41 9.79 -15.21
N LYS A 212 -23.65 9.67 -16.51
CA LYS A 212 -24.83 10.19 -17.22
C LYS A 212 -25.01 11.71 -17.07
N LEU A 213 -23.90 12.44 -16.99
CA LEU A 213 -23.85 13.89 -16.93
C LEU A 213 -23.45 14.46 -18.29
N ALA A 214 -23.97 15.64 -18.65
CA ALA A 214 -23.49 16.42 -19.80
C ALA A 214 -22.28 17.25 -19.37
N GLY A 215 -21.35 17.51 -20.31
CA GLY A 215 -20.14 18.29 -20.04
C GLY A 215 -18.96 17.43 -19.62
N TRP A 216 -18.18 17.89 -18.66
CA TRP A 216 -16.89 17.33 -18.28
C TRP A 216 -16.79 17.15 -16.77
N LEU A 217 -16.19 16.02 -16.34
CA LEU A 217 -16.04 15.69 -14.92
C LEU A 217 -14.56 15.46 -14.59
N PHE A 218 -14.02 16.29 -13.72
CA PHE A 218 -12.67 16.18 -13.22
C PHE A 218 -12.69 15.64 -11.79
N THR A 219 -11.77 14.71 -11.48
CA THR A 219 -11.68 14.03 -10.20
C THR A 219 -10.35 14.29 -9.49
N LEU A 220 -10.21 13.83 -8.24
CA LEU A 220 -8.97 13.94 -7.48
C LEU A 220 -7.95 12.84 -7.81
N HIS A 221 -8.27 11.91 -8.70
CA HIS A 221 -7.30 10.92 -9.19
C HIS A 221 -6.21 11.59 -10.04
N GLN A 222 -4.97 11.14 -9.87
CA GLN A 222 -3.81 11.79 -10.46
C GLN A 222 -3.89 12.02 -11.98
N PRO A 223 -4.40 11.09 -12.81
CA PRO A 223 -4.54 11.32 -14.25
C PRO A 223 -5.51 12.42 -14.63
N SER A 224 -6.47 12.77 -13.76
CA SER A 224 -7.40 13.90 -13.95
C SER A 224 -6.87 15.17 -13.28
N TYR A 225 -6.42 15.08 -12.04
CA TYR A 225 -5.93 16.19 -11.23
C TYR A 225 -4.65 16.82 -11.82
N GLY A 226 -3.67 16.00 -12.18
CA GLY A 226 -2.37 16.48 -12.66
C GLY A 226 -2.46 17.38 -13.90
N PRO A 227 -3.04 16.94 -15.01
CA PRO A 227 -3.24 17.79 -16.20
C PRO A 227 -4.08 19.04 -15.92
N PHE A 228 -5.11 18.93 -15.05
CA PHE A 228 -5.93 20.09 -14.69
C PHE A 228 -5.10 21.17 -13.99
N MET A 229 -4.30 20.80 -12.98
CA MET A 229 -3.43 21.74 -12.27
C MET A 229 -2.33 22.34 -13.14
N THR A 230 -1.87 21.60 -14.14
CA THR A 230 -0.76 21.99 -15.01
C THR A 230 -1.21 22.92 -16.12
N TYR A 231 -2.41 22.70 -16.69
CA TYR A 231 -2.77 23.33 -17.96
C TYR A 231 -4.03 24.20 -17.91
N ALA A 232 -4.98 23.97 -16.98
CA ALA A 232 -6.22 24.75 -16.96
C ALA A 232 -5.96 26.24 -16.75
N ASP A 233 -6.42 27.09 -17.67
CA ASP A 233 -6.26 28.55 -17.56
C ASP A 233 -7.13 29.13 -16.44
N ASN A 234 -8.27 28.50 -16.10
CA ASN A 234 -9.17 28.97 -15.06
C ASN A 234 -8.59 28.80 -13.67
N ARG A 235 -8.01 29.87 -13.13
CA ARG A 235 -7.37 29.91 -11.80
C ARG A 235 -8.32 29.51 -10.66
N GLU A 236 -9.58 29.95 -10.71
CA GLU A 236 -10.55 29.65 -9.68
C GLU A 236 -10.88 28.15 -9.61
N LEU A 237 -11.00 27.49 -10.76
CA LEU A 237 -11.21 26.05 -10.81
C LEU A 237 -9.96 25.29 -10.36
N ARG A 238 -8.73 25.77 -10.66
CA ARG A 238 -7.50 25.22 -10.09
C ARG A 238 -7.50 25.32 -8.56
N ARG A 239 -7.88 26.48 -8.01
CA ARG A 239 -8.01 26.67 -6.55
C ARG A 239 -8.99 25.68 -5.93
N GLN A 240 -10.16 25.48 -6.55
CA GLN A 240 -11.18 24.57 -6.04
C GLN A 240 -10.69 23.14 -5.97
N ILE A 241 -10.16 22.60 -7.09
CA ILE A 241 -9.69 21.21 -7.12
C ILE A 241 -8.43 21.00 -6.27
N TYR A 242 -7.53 22.00 -6.20
CA TYR A 242 -6.37 22.00 -5.33
C TYR A 242 -6.79 21.92 -3.86
N THR A 243 -7.72 22.78 -3.44
CA THR A 243 -8.22 22.81 -2.07
C THR A 243 -8.87 21.48 -1.71
N ALA A 244 -9.74 20.95 -2.58
CA ALA A 244 -10.38 19.67 -2.37
C ALA A 244 -9.35 18.53 -2.20
N LYS A 245 -8.32 18.48 -3.04
CA LYS A 245 -7.25 17.47 -2.98
C LYS A 245 -6.44 17.53 -1.69
N ASN A 246 -6.12 18.75 -1.21
CA ASN A 246 -5.23 18.96 -0.08
C ASN A 246 -5.96 18.99 1.28
N THR A 247 -7.29 18.89 1.27
CA THR A 247 -8.11 18.86 2.48
C THR A 247 -8.98 17.59 2.58
N ILE A 248 -8.64 16.55 1.84
CA ILE A 248 -9.29 15.23 1.94
C ILE A 248 -9.35 14.80 3.40
N CYS A 249 -10.52 14.37 3.87
CA CYS A 249 -10.79 13.91 5.22
C CYS A 249 -10.46 14.93 6.34
N CYS A 250 -10.44 16.24 6.02
CA CYS A 250 -10.14 17.31 6.97
C CYS A 250 -11.22 18.40 7.05
N GLN A 251 -12.35 18.25 6.37
CA GLN A 251 -13.41 19.26 6.24
C GLN A 251 -14.59 19.07 7.20
N GLY A 252 -14.57 18.04 8.04
CA GLY A 252 -15.70 17.56 8.82
C GLY A 252 -16.55 16.57 8.02
N GLY A 253 -17.59 16.02 8.66
CA GLY A 253 -18.44 15.00 8.06
C GLY A 253 -18.04 13.57 8.44
N GLU A 254 -18.66 12.61 7.74
CA GLU A 254 -18.57 11.18 8.08
C GLU A 254 -17.14 10.61 7.90
N HIS A 255 -16.37 11.14 6.96
CA HIS A 255 -15.04 10.66 6.61
C HIS A 255 -13.89 11.51 7.18
N ASP A 256 -14.16 12.33 8.21
CA ASP A 256 -13.13 13.18 8.81
C ASP A 256 -12.10 12.38 9.61
N ASN A 257 -10.84 12.44 9.19
CA ASN A 257 -9.75 11.68 9.80
C ASN A 257 -8.97 12.43 10.89
N ARG A 258 -9.27 13.70 11.20
CA ARG A 258 -8.47 14.50 12.15
C ARG A 258 -8.40 13.89 13.55
N GLN A 259 -9.53 13.40 14.08
CA GLN A 259 -9.55 12.71 15.37
C GLN A 259 -8.92 11.32 15.29
N ILE A 260 -9.11 10.62 14.18
CA ILE A 260 -8.52 9.30 13.92
C ILE A 260 -6.99 9.41 13.94
N VAL A 261 -6.41 10.37 13.21
CA VAL A 261 -4.95 10.61 13.20
C VAL A 261 -4.43 10.91 14.60
N SER A 262 -5.10 11.81 15.34
CA SER A 262 -4.72 12.14 16.71
C SER A 262 -4.72 10.89 17.60
N ARG A 263 -5.74 10.05 17.49
CA ARG A 263 -5.83 8.83 18.30
C ARG A 263 -4.76 7.79 17.88
N ILE A 264 -4.53 7.60 16.58
CA ILE A 264 -3.46 6.71 16.05
C ILE A 264 -2.09 7.11 16.62
N VAL A 265 -1.75 8.41 16.57
CA VAL A 265 -0.46 8.91 17.10
C VAL A 265 -0.33 8.65 18.60
N ASN A 266 -1.39 8.88 19.38
CA ASN A 266 -1.40 8.61 20.81
C ASN A 266 -1.29 7.11 21.12
N LEU A 267 -2.03 6.24 20.39
CA LEU A 267 -1.93 4.79 20.54
C LEU A 267 -0.51 4.29 20.26
N LYS A 268 0.11 4.76 19.18
CA LYS A 268 1.50 4.41 18.85
C LYS A 268 2.46 4.82 19.97
N ARG A 269 2.28 6.01 20.57
CA ARG A 269 3.08 6.45 21.72
C ARG A 269 2.85 5.56 22.94
N GLU A 270 1.58 5.27 23.29
CA GLU A 270 1.23 4.42 24.42
C GLU A 270 1.83 3.01 24.26
N ILE A 271 1.75 2.42 23.06
CA ILE A 271 2.35 1.11 22.74
C ILE A 271 3.88 1.16 22.92
N ALA A 272 4.54 2.18 22.39
CA ALA A 272 6.00 2.32 22.50
C ALA A 272 6.44 2.44 23.96
N GLN A 273 5.76 3.25 24.77
CA GLN A 273 6.05 3.42 26.18
C GLN A 273 5.82 2.14 26.98
N LEU A 274 4.75 1.40 26.69
CA LEU A 274 4.48 0.11 27.31
C LEU A 274 5.58 -0.92 26.99
N LEU A 275 6.18 -0.82 25.82
CA LEU A 275 7.30 -1.65 25.35
C LEU A 275 8.68 -1.08 25.75
N GLY A 276 8.74 -0.10 26.66
CA GLY A 276 9.99 0.46 27.20
C GLY A 276 10.75 1.38 26.24
N ASN A 277 10.05 2.09 25.36
CA ASN A 277 10.65 3.08 24.46
C ASN A 277 10.01 4.46 24.71
N ASP A 278 10.79 5.54 24.61
CA ASP A 278 10.30 6.90 24.84
C ASP A 278 9.32 7.33 23.73
N THR A 279 9.64 7.03 22.49
CA THR A 279 8.82 7.35 21.32
C THR A 279 8.57 6.11 20.44
N TYR A 280 7.56 6.20 19.56
CA TYR A 280 7.31 5.16 18.56
C TYR A 280 8.43 5.08 17.52
N ALA A 281 9.08 6.22 17.22
CA ALA A 281 10.25 6.25 16.35
C ALA A 281 11.40 5.43 16.95
N ASP A 282 11.71 5.60 18.25
CA ASP A 282 12.74 4.81 18.92
C ASP A 282 12.43 3.31 18.90
N TYR A 283 11.15 2.95 19.07
CA TYR A 283 10.72 1.57 18.96
C TYR A 283 10.95 0.98 17.55
N VAL A 284 10.58 1.72 16.51
CA VAL A 284 10.63 1.23 15.12
C VAL A 284 12.06 1.22 14.57
N LEU A 285 12.83 2.29 14.81
CA LEU A 285 14.13 2.52 14.19
C LEU A 285 15.19 1.49 14.59
N LYS A 286 15.06 0.86 15.76
CA LYS A 286 15.96 -0.24 16.18
C LYS A 286 16.09 -1.38 15.16
N ARG A 287 15.13 -1.54 14.25
CA ARG A 287 15.15 -2.55 13.18
C ARG A 287 15.11 -1.91 11.77
N ARG A 288 15.54 -0.68 11.65
CA ARG A 288 15.65 0.01 10.36
C ARG A 288 17.10 0.37 10.10
N MET A 289 17.44 0.62 8.83
CA MET A 289 18.79 0.99 8.42
C MET A 289 19.30 2.27 9.13
N ALA A 290 18.41 3.19 9.48
CA ALA A 290 18.77 4.40 10.21
C ALA A 290 19.13 4.17 11.69
N GLU A 291 18.71 3.04 12.29
CA GLU A 291 18.98 2.59 13.66
C GLU A 291 18.40 3.47 14.78
N ASN A 292 18.49 4.79 14.65
CA ASN A 292 18.04 5.74 15.67
C ASN A 292 17.60 7.08 15.06
N THR A 293 16.93 7.90 15.88
CA THR A 293 16.40 9.20 15.47
C THR A 293 17.50 10.22 15.13
N ALA A 294 18.66 10.14 15.77
CA ALA A 294 19.78 11.06 15.49
C ALA A 294 20.28 10.89 14.05
N ASN A 295 20.43 9.65 13.57
CA ASN A 295 20.83 9.37 12.20
C ASN A 295 19.78 9.85 11.17
N VAL A 296 18.49 9.73 11.51
CA VAL A 296 17.40 10.26 10.66
C VAL A 296 17.50 11.78 10.54
N TYR A 297 17.63 12.50 11.66
CA TYR A 297 17.75 13.95 11.64
C TYR A 297 19.03 14.42 10.96
N ALA A 298 20.17 13.76 11.20
CA ALA A 298 21.43 14.11 10.54
C ALA A 298 21.29 14.09 9.00
N LEU A 299 20.66 13.03 8.45
CA LEU A 299 20.42 12.95 7.01
C LEU A 299 19.43 14.01 6.52
N ILE A 300 18.31 14.22 7.25
CA ILE A 300 17.30 15.21 6.86
C ILE A 300 17.87 16.63 6.91
N ASP A 301 18.63 16.97 7.96
CA ASP A 301 19.22 18.30 8.13
C ASP A 301 20.24 18.60 7.03
N GLU A 302 21.11 17.61 6.68
CA GLU A 302 22.03 17.73 5.55
C GLU A 302 21.30 17.97 4.22
N LEU A 303 20.24 17.20 3.95
CA LEU A 303 19.42 17.38 2.75
C LEU A 303 18.69 18.74 2.75
N MET A 304 18.15 19.16 3.88
CA MET A 304 17.48 20.46 4.01
C MET A 304 18.44 21.61 3.76
N GLU A 305 19.66 21.56 4.33
CA GLU A 305 20.68 22.57 4.09
C GLU A 305 21.07 22.67 2.61
N ALA A 306 21.22 21.52 1.95
CA ALA A 306 21.62 21.47 0.54
C ALA A 306 20.48 21.88 -0.42
N TYR A 307 19.25 21.42 -0.21
CA TYR A 307 18.17 21.57 -1.21
C TYR A 307 17.28 22.80 -0.98
N MET A 308 17.06 23.24 0.26
CA MET A 308 16.13 24.35 0.52
C MET A 308 16.49 25.67 -0.18
N PRO A 309 17.78 26.08 -0.31
CA PRO A 309 18.14 27.27 -1.10
C PRO A 309 17.66 27.17 -2.55
N HIS A 310 17.93 26.04 -3.21
CA HIS A 310 17.53 25.81 -4.61
C HIS A 310 16.00 25.74 -4.77
N ALA A 311 15.29 25.08 -3.86
CA ALA A 311 13.83 25.04 -3.90
C ALA A 311 13.20 26.43 -3.78
N ARG A 312 13.78 27.32 -2.96
CA ARG A 312 13.34 28.73 -2.84
C ARG A 312 13.61 29.51 -4.12
N GLU A 313 14.76 29.31 -4.75
CA GLU A 313 15.10 29.94 -6.04
C GLU A 313 14.13 29.48 -7.15
N GLU A 314 13.84 28.18 -7.23
CA GLU A 314 12.88 27.65 -8.22
C GLU A 314 11.48 28.23 -8.02
N VAL A 315 10.98 28.31 -6.78
CA VAL A 315 9.69 28.93 -6.47
C VAL A 315 9.69 30.40 -6.84
N ALA A 316 10.77 31.15 -6.51
CA ALA A 316 10.90 32.57 -6.85
C ALA A 316 10.91 32.81 -8.37
N ASP A 317 11.55 31.94 -9.15
CA ASP A 317 11.56 32.02 -10.61
C ASP A 317 10.14 31.84 -11.19
N VAL A 318 9.38 30.86 -10.67
CA VAL A 318 7.99 30.62 -11.08
C VAL A 318 7.09 31.80 -10.71
N GLU A 319 7.23 32.33 -9.48
CA GLU A 319 6.49 33.52 -9.04
C GLU A 319 6.82 34.76 -9.87
N ALA A 320 8.09 34.97 -10.23
CA ALA A 320 8.52 36.07 -11.07
C ALA A 320 7.89 35.99 -12.47
N LEU A 321 7.81 34.79 -13.07
CA LEU A 321 7.07 34.59 -14.30
C LEU A 321 5.58 34.91 -14.14
N ALA A 322 4.95 34.43 -13.09
CA ALA A 322 3.54 34.68 -12.84
C ALA A 322 3.25 36.19 -12.75
N LYS A 323 4.05 36.94 -11.98
CA LYS A 323 3.94 38.41 -11.88
C LYS A 323 4.18 39.12 -13.23
N ARG A 324 5.12 38.64 -14.04
CA ARG A 324 5.36 39.20 -15.37
C ARG A 324 4.15 39.04 -16.30
N LEU A 325 3.41 37.97 -16.18
CA LEU A 325 2.24 37.66 -17.02
C LEU A 325 0.96 38.32 -16.52
N GLU A 326 0.76 38.40 -15.21
CA GLU A 326 -0.49 38.80 -14.56
C GLU A 326 -0.44 40.22 -13.97
N GLY A 327 0.77 40.77 -13.79
CA GLY A 327 1.03 42.08 -13.13
C GLY A 327 1.65 41.95 -11.77
N ASP A 328 2.33 43.02 -11.33
CA ASP A 328 3.13 43.02 -10.08
C ASP A 328 2.30 42.79 -8.81
N ASP A 329 1.01 43.13 -8.84
CA ASP A 329 0.08 42.93 -7.72
C ASP A 329 -0.44 41.48 -7.61
N PHE A 330 -0.02 40.60 -8.53
CA PHE A 330 -0.45 39.19 -8.50
C PHE A 330 0.03 38.48 -7.23
N LYS A 331 -0.91 37.91 -6.50
CA LYS A 331 -0.62 37.07 -5.33
C LYS A 331 -0.47 35.62 -5.77
N PHE A 332 0.78 35.15 -5.75
CA PHE A 332 1.12 33.78 -6.06
C PHE A 332 0.70 32.84 -4.92
N GLU A 333 -0.01 31.77 -5.25
CA GLU A 333 -0.58 30.82 -4.31
C GLU A 333 -0.22 29.37 -4.70
N PRO A 334 -0.32 28.41 -3.80
CA PRO A 334 0.08 27.02 -4.08
C PRO A 334 -0.56 26.38 -5.34
N TRP A 335 -1.80 26.73 -5.66
CA TRP A 335 -2.49 26.25 -6.88
C TRP A 335 -2.00 26.89 -8.16
N ASP A 336 -1.06 27.81 -8.10
CA ASP A 336 -0.46 28.47 -9.26
C ASP A 336 0.85 27.83 -9.70
N TYR A 337 1.53 27.13 -8.75
CA TYR A 337 2.89 26.61 -8.98
C TYR A 337 3.01 25.71 -10.22
N SER A 338 2.16 24.68 -10.33
CA SER A 338 2.23 23.73 -11.46
C SER A 338 1.94 24.41 -12.80
N TYR A 339 0.98 25.31 -12.82
CA TYR A 339 0.57 26.04 -14.04
C TYR A 339 1.66 26.98 -14.56
N TYR A 340 2.19 27.85 -13.70
CA TYR A 340 3.27 28.77 -14.12
C TYR A 340 4.62 28.04 -14.24
N GLY A 341 4.85 26.99 -13.50
CA GLY A 341 6.01 26.12 -13.63
C GLY A 341 6.09 25.46 -15.02
N GLN A 342 4.95 25.00 -15.56
CA GLN A 342 4.89 24.46 -16.92
C GLN A 342 5.16 25.55 -17.96
N LYS A 343 4.62 26.76 -17.79
CA LYS A 343 4.90 27.89 -18.67
C LYS A 343 6.38 28.30 -18.63
N LEU A 344 7.01 28.32 -17.46
CA LEU A 344 8.43 28.59 -17.30
C LEU A 344 9.29 27.52 -17.98
N LYS A 345 8.93 26.25 -17.82
CA LYS A 345 9.60 25.12 -18.48
C LYS A 345 9.53 25.25 -20.00
N LYS A 346 8.37 25.61 -20.54
CA LYS A 346 8.20 25.86 -21.97
C LYS A 346 9.02 27.05 -22.45
N GLU A 347 9.06 28.16 -21.68
CA GLU A 347 9.84 29.34 -22.01
C GLU A 347 11.36 29.05 -22.03
N ARG A 348 11.86 28.32 -21.01
CA ARG A 348 13.30 28.09 -20.84
C ARG A 348 13.85 26.97 -21.73
N PHE A 349 13.06 25.93 -21.97
CA PHE A 349 13.54 24.70 -22.61
C PHE A 349 12.79 24.32 -23.89
N ASP A 350 11.78 25.13 -24.31
CA ASP A 350 10.86 24.79 -25.40
C ASP A 350 10.28 23.38 -25.30
N LEU A 351 10.06 22.91 -24.03
CA LEU A 351 9.61 21.57 -23.72
C LEU A 351 8.21 21.59 -23.10
N ASP A 352 7.28 20.91 -23.76
CA ASP A 352 5.97 20.59 -23.23
C ASP A 352 5.86 19.08 -22.99
N SER A 353 5.35 18.69 -21.84
CA SER A 353 5.19 17.27 -21.49
C SER A 353 4.26 16.53 -22.46
N GLU A 354 3.28 17.22 -23.09
CA GLU A 354 2.41 16.63 -24.09
C GLU A 354 3.17 16.24 -25.38
N MET A 355 4.28 16.91 -25.73
CA MET A 355 5.13 16.53 -26.86
C MET A 355 5.79 15.15 -26.64
N LEU A 356 5.97 14.74 -25.40
CA LEU A 356 6.58 13.46 -25.05
C LEU A 356 5.57 12.30 -25.03
N ARG A 357 4.28 12.60 -24.86
CA ARG A 357 3.21 11.59 -24.72
C ARG A 357 3.21 10.52 -25.83
N PRO A 358 3.38 10.83 -27.14
CA PRO A 358 3.39 9.82 -28.19
C PRO A 358 4.53 8.80 -28.06
N TYR A 359 5.64 9.17 -27.41
CA TYR A 359 6.80 8.30 -27.21
C TYR A 359 6.64 7.36 -26.01
N PHE A 360 5.81 7.75 -25.03
CA PHE A 360 5.59 7.02 -23.78
C PHE A 360 4.22 6.33 -23.75
N ARG A 361 3.80 5.74 -24.87
CA ARG A 361 2.65 4.82 -24.85
C ARG A 361 2.93 3.67 -23.92
N LEU A 362 1.90 3.21 -23.19
CA LEU A 362 2.05 2.14 -22.19
C LEU A 362 2.73 0.90 -22.78
N GLU A 363 2.34 0.49 -24.01
CA GLU A 363 2.93 -0.64 -24.71
C GLU A 363 4.43 -0.47 -24.92
N ASN A 364 4.86 0.69 -25.40
CA ASN A 364 6.27 1.02 -25.63
C ASN A 364 7.07 1.03 -24.31
N VAL A 365 6.45 1.55 -23.24
CA VAL A 365 7.08 1.60 -21.91
C VAL A 365 7.25 0.18 -21.35
N LYS A 366 6.23 -0.67 -21.47
CA LYS A 366 6.31 -2.10 -21.06
C LYS A 366 7.43 -2.82 -21.80
N GLU A 367 7.46 -2.72 -23.14
CA GLU A 367 8.51 -3.32 -23.95
C GLU A 367 9.90 -2.78 -23.58
N GLY A 368 10.01 -1.48 -23.32
CA GLY A 368 11.25 -0.85 -22.89
C GLY A 368 11.75 -1.36 -21.54
N ILE A 369 10.86 -1.48 -20.54
CA ILE A 369 11.19 -1.96 -19.19
C ILE A 369 11.55 -3.45 -19.24
N PHE A 370 10.74 -4.28 -19.91
CA PHE A 370 10.99 -5.70 -20.03
C PHE A 370 12.30 -5.97 -20.80
N GLY A 371 12.52 -5.26 -21.91
CA GLY A 371 13.77 -5.35 -22.65
C GLY A 371 14.99 -4.87 -21.87
N LEU A 372 14.85 -3.89 -20.99
CA LEU A 372 15.92 -3.48 -20.07
C LEU A 372 16.22 -4.56 -19.04
N ALA A 373 15.19 -5.14 -18.42
CA ALA A 373 15.34 -6.23 -17.46
C ALA A 373 16.01 -7.46 -18.13
N THR A 374 15.59 -7.80 -19.36
CA THR A 374 16.23 -8.87 -20.12
C THR A 374 17.74 -8.60 -20.35
N ARG A 375 18.11 -7.38 -20.71
CA ARG A 375 19.53 -7.03 -20.93
C ARG A 375 20.36 -7.02 -19.66
N LEU A 376 19.75 -6.68 -18.50
CA LEU A 376 20.46 -6.59 -17.22
C LEU A 376 20.56 -7.95 -16.50
N TYR A 377 19.49 -8.74 -16.58
CA TYR A 377 19.33 -9.94 -15.75
C TYR A 377 19.12 -11.24 -16.55
N GLY A 378 19.00 -11.18 -17.87
CA GLY A 378 18.70 -12.35 -18.70
C GLY A 378 17.22 -12.80 -18.69
N ILE A 379 16.40 -12.30 -17.77
CA ILE A 379 15.02 -12.73 -17.61
C ILE A 379 14.12 -12.29 -18.78
N THR A 380 13.08 -13.10 -19.06
CA THR A 380 12.11 -12.83 -20.14
C THR A 380 10.69 -12.81 -19.59
N PHE A 381 9.79 -12.07 -20.28
CA PHE A 381 8.39 -11.90 -19.86
C PHE A 381 7.46 -12.39 -20.96
N HIS A 382 6.58 -13.34 -20.63
CA HIS A 382 5.64 -13.96 -21.56
C HIS A 382 4.20 -13.70 -21.08
N ARG A 383 3.41 -12.97 -21.86
CA ARG A 383 2.01 -12.72 -21.50
C ARG A 383 1.22 -14.02 -21.52
N CYS A 384 0.46 -14.28 -20.46
CA CYS A 384 -0.36 -15.46 -20.27
C CYS A 384 -1.83 -15.06 -20.12
N GLU A 385 -2.72 -15.68 -20.93
CA GLU A 385 -4.16 -15.45 -20.88
C GLU A 385 -4.90 -16.50 -20.04
N ASP A 386 -4.22 -17.59 -19.70
CA ASP A 386 -4.73 -18.72 -18.91
C ASP A 386 -4.46 -18.59 -17.41
N ILE A 387 -3.69 -17.59 -16.99
CA ILE A 387 -3.50 -17.25 -15.58
C ILE A 387 -4.66 -16.38 -15.10
N PRO A 388 -5.42 -16.81 -14.06
CA PRO A 388 -6.53 -16.02 -13.54
C PRO A 388 -6.09 -14.63 -13.06
N VAL A 389 -6.85 -13.59 -13.39
CA VAL A 389 -6.64 -12.21 -12.96
C VAL A 389 -7.83 -11.71 -12.16
N TYR A 390 -7.60 -10.78 -11.23
CA TYR A 390 -8.64 -10.23 -10.36
C TYR A 390 -9.47 -9.11 -11.00
N HIS A 391 -9.02 -8.56 -12.14
CA HIS A 391 -9.74 -7.54 -12.90
C HIS A 391 -9.38 -7.64 -14.38
N PRO A 392 -10.32 -7.35 -15.32
CA PRO A 392 -10.05 -7.45 -16.77
C PRO A 392 -8.92 -6.56 -17.30
N ASP A 393 -8.60 -5.46 -16.61
CA ASP A 393 -7.50 -4.56 -16.98
C ASP A 393 -6.12 -5.07 -16.54
N VAL A 394 -6.07 -6.14 -15.75
CA VAL A 394 -4.82 -6.71 -15.25
C VAL A 394 -4.23 -7.66 -16.28
N GLU A 395 -2.95 -7.51 -16.55
CA GLU A 395 -2.19 -8.40 -17.42
C GLU A 395 -1.31 -9.34 -16.57
N ALA A 396 -1.31 -10.64 -16.86
CA ALA A 396 -0.44 -11.61 -16.23
C ALA A 396 0.71 -11.99 -17.17
N TYR A 397 1.93 -12.08 -16.62
CA TYR A 397 3.13 -12.47 -17.34
C TYR A 397 3.86 -13.58 -16.59
N GLU A 398 4.18 -14.66 -17.29
CA GLU A 398 5.17 -15.62 -16.83
C GLU A 398 6.56 -15.01 -17.00
N VAL A 399 7.35 -15.02 -15.95
CA VAL A 399 8.75 -14.60 -15.96
C VAL A 399 9.63 -15.84 -15.97
N ARG A 400 10.57 -15.89 -16.91
CA ARG A 400 11.53 -16.99 -17.05
C ARG A 400 12.95 -16.50 -16.90
N ASP A 401 13.80 -17.35 -16.34
CA ASP A 401 15.22 -17.09 -16.21
C ASP A 401 15.96 -17.24 -17.56
N GLU A 402 17.24 -16.93 -17.60
CA GLU A 402 18.10 -16.98 -18.79
C GLU A 402 18.12 -18.37 -19.46
N ASP A 403 18.03 -19.43 -18.66
CA ASP A 403 17.99 -20.82 -19.16
C ASP A 403 16.59 -21.27 -19.62
N GLY A 404 15.57 -20.38 -19.53
CA GLY A 404 14.17 -20.65 -19.87
C GLY A 404 13.36 -21.32 -18.77
N SER A 405 13.93 -21.57 -17.60
CA SER A 405 13.20 -22.10 -16.44
C SER A 405 12.24 -21.08 -15.88
N TYR A 406 11.14 -21.56 -15.28
CA TYR A 406 10.16 -20.71 -14.61
C TYR A 406 10.78 -20.00 -13.40
N LEU A 407 10.53 -18.70 -13.28
CA LEU A 407 10.99 -17.89 -12.17
C LEU A 407 9.84 -17.33 -11.33
N ALA A 408 8.86 -16.67 -11.98
CA ALA A 408 7.76 -16.00 -11.27
C ALA A 408 6.56 -15.72 -12.18
N VAL A 409 5.45 -15.25 -11.59
CA VAL A 409 4.34 -14.60 -12.29
C VAL A 409 4.28 -13.13 -11.87
N LEU A 410 4.26 -12.23 -12.87
CA LEU A 410 4.07 -10.80 -12.68
C LEU A 410 2.65 -10.41 -13.10
N TYR A 411 1.90 -9.77 -12.19
CA TYR A 411 0.65 -9.09 -12.50
C TYR A 411 0.90 -7.60 -12.67
N ALA A 412 0.45 -7.04 -13.81
CA ALA A 412 0.60 -5.61 -14.13
C ALA A 412 -0.79 -4.94 -14.16
N ASP A 413 -1.03 -4.02 -13.25
CA ASP A 413 -2.30 -3.31 -13.06
C ASP A 413 -2.09 -1.79 -13.16
N PHE A 414 -2.18 -1.24 -14.38
CA PHE A 414 -1.78 0.13 -14.68
C PHE A 414 -2.88 1.17 -14.53
N TYR A 415 -4.15 0.77 -14.60
CA TYR A 415 -5.26 1.72 -14.71
C TYR A 415 -5.86 2.10 -13.35
N PRO A 416 -6.21 3.39 -13.14
CA PRO A 416 -6.95 3.81 -11.97
C PRO A 416 -8.41 3.34 -12.05
N ARG A 417 -8.99 3.03 -10.90
CA ARG A 417 -10.41 2.66 -10.74
C ARG A 417 -10.96 3.27 -9.45
N GLU A 418 -12.27 3.46 -9.35
CA GLU A 418 -12.92 3.98 -8.14
C GLU A 418 -12.69 3.08 -6.91
N ASN A 419 -12.54 1.77 -7.13
CA ASN A 419 -12.29 0.77 -6.09
C ASN A 419 -10.80 0.39 -5.92
N LYS A 420 -9.90 1.24 -6.39
CA LYS A 420 -8.45 1.08 -6.28
C LYS A 420 -7.83 2.28 -5.58
N GLN A 421 -6.96 2.03 -4.62
CA GLN A 421 -6.21 3.09 -3.94
C GLN A 421 -5.37 3.90 -4.93
N SER A 422 -5.20 5.19 -4.63
CA SER A 422 -4.33 6.07 -5.41
C SER A 422 -2.87 5.79 -5.13
N GLY A 423 -2.02 5.99 -6.14
CA GLY A 423 -0.58 5.84 -6.05
C GLY A 423 -0.05 4.71 -6.91
N ALA A 424 1.20 4.36 -6.68
CA ALA A 424 1.86 3.22 -7.32
C ALA A 424 2.57 2.42 -6.25
N TRP A 425 2.39 1.11 -6.26
CA TRP A 425 3.01 0.19 -5.32
C TRP A 425 3.29 -1.16 -5.97
N MET A 426 4.11 -1.94 -5.32
CA MET A 426 4.36 -3.34 -5.61
C MET A 426 3.97 -4.16 -4.38
N THR A 427 3.41 -5.34 -4.60
CA THR A 427 3.07 -6.31 -3.56
C THR A 427 3.29 -7.73 -4.08
N SER A 428 3.23 -8.71 -3.18
CA SER A 428 3.40 -10.12 -3.48
C SER A 428 2.13 -10.89 -3.09
N TYR A 429 1.71 -11.85 -3.90
CA TYR A 429 0.64 -12.82 -3.57
C TYR A 429 1.21 -14.12 -3.02
N ALA A 430 2.42 -14.47 -3.39
CA ALA A 430 3.20 -15.57 -2.85
C ALA A 430 4.68 -15.19 -2.89
N GLU A 431 5.39 -15.55 -1.84
CA GLU A 431 6.85 -15.39 -1.77
C GLU A 431 7.52 -16.71 -2.14
N GLN A 432 8.83 -16.63 -2.47
CA GLN A 432 9.66 -17.82 -2.76
C GLN A 432 9.87 -18.68 -1.52
#